data_a7f7101fd5be68e5f1f13aaf4ca7591c
#
_entry.id   a7f7101fd5be68e5f1f13aaf4ca7591c
#
_cell.length_a   1.000
_cell.length_b   1.000
_cell.length_c   1.000
_cell.angle_alpha   90.00
_cell.angle_beta   90.00
_cell.angle_gamma   90.00
#
_symmetry.space_group_name_H-M   'P 1'
#
loop_
_entity.id
_entity.type
_entity.pdbx_description
1 polymer ?
#
loop_
_entity_poly.entity_id
_entity_poly.type
_entity_poly.pdbx_seq_one_letter_code
_entity_poly.pdbx_strand_id
1 'polypeptide(L)'
;MPGAEPVVFTQAELQWQPWLAPLDEGALTPRHLAGLVDAARAKSPYFRLLARDPDTLGARTRADKDIFYNPAAGLPRAERELAAAATSRYNGCIYCASVHARFASHFSHRKDDVQRLLDEGVQADLGARWNAIVDASVALTATPQRLEVTHVAALRAQGLDAQAAADLVHAAAFFNWANRLMLSLGAPRY
;
A
#
# COMPACT_ATOMS: atom_id res chain seq x y z
N MET A 1 22.23 -12.59 11.43
CA MET A 1 22.60 -11.83 10.21
C MET A 1 21.31 -11.26 9.62
N PRO A 2 21.27 -10.02 9.12
CA PRO A 2 20.10 -9.54 8.39
C PRO A 2 19.88 -10.46 7.19
N GLY A 3 18.62 -10.83 6.92
CA GLY A 3 18.25 -11.66 5.78
C GLY A 3 18.65 -11.02 4.45
N ALA A 4 18.67 -11.82 3.36
CA ALA A 4 18.98 -11.31 2.03
C ALA A 4 17.93 -10.28 1.58
N GLU A 5 18.37 -9.30 0.80
CA GLU A 5 17.46 -8.34 0.17
C GLU A 5 16.71 -9.01 -1.00
N PRO A 6 15.37 -8.94 -1.04
CA PRO A 6 14.63 -9.47 -2.17
C PRO A 6 14.89 -8.63 -3.43
N VAL A 7 15.12 -9.32 -4.54
CA VAL A 7 15.34 -8.70 -5.86
C VAL A 7 14.14 -8.87 -6.80
N VAL A 8 13.11 -9.59 -6.35
CA VAL A 8 11.87 -9.83 -7.09
C VAL A 8 10.66 -9.46 -6.24
N PHE A 9 9.57 -9.07 -6.89
CA PHE A 9 8.30 -8.89 -6.22
C PHE A 9 7.72 -10.24 -5.80
N THR A 10 7.14 -10.31 -4.60
CA THR A 10 6.72 -11.57 -4.01
C THR A 10 5.52 -11.36 -3.08
N GLN A 11 4.76 -12.43 -2.84
CA GLN A 11 3.75 -12.49 -1.79
C GLN A 11 4.31 -13.08 -0.48
N ALA A 12 5.63 -13.32 -0.37
CA ALA A 12 6.24 -13.73 0.88
C ALA A 12 6.15 -12.63 1.95
N GLU A 13 6.11 -13.04 3.21
CA GLU A 13 6.24 -12.09 4.31
C GLU A 13 7.68 -11.61 4.40
N LEU A 14 7.85 -10.29 4.32
CA LEU A 14 9.16 -9.65 4.37
C LEU A 14 9.29 -8.84 5.66
N GLN A 15 10.53 -8.73 6.15
CA GLN A 15 10.92 -7.75 7.15
C GLN A 15 11.30 -6.42 6.47
N TRP A 16 11.33 -5.34 7.23
CA TRP A 16 11.82 -4.04 6.74
C TRP A 16 12.89 -3.51 7.68
N GLN A 17 14.08 -3.25 7.14
CA GLN A 17 15.22 -2.77 7.89
C GLN A 17 15.38 -1.26 7.69
N PRO A 18 15.22 -0.44 8.75
CA PRO A 18 15.40 1.01 8.67
C PRO A 18 16.88 1.38 8.50
N TRP A 19 17.13 2.47 7.76
CA TRP A 19 18.45 3.09 7.65
C TRP A 19 18.71 4.12 8.76
N LEU A 20 17.64 4.70 9.33
CA LEU A 20 17.72 5.57 10.50
C LEU A 20 17.30 4.78 11.73
N ALA A 21 17.95 5.03 12.87
CA ALA A 21 17.62 4.34 14.11
C ALA A 21 16.16 4.60 14.52
N PRO A 22 15.33 3.56 14.69
CA PRO A 22 14.00 3.70 15.29
C PRO A 22 14.13 4.17 16.75
N LEU A 23 13.04 4.72 17.31
CA LEU A 23 12.97 4.91 18.75
C LEU A 23 13.02 3.55 19.46
N ASP A 24 13.70 3.50 20.62
CA ASP A 24 13.65 2.32 21.46
C ASP A 24 12.24 2.08 21.99
N GLU A 25 11.79 0.84 22.00
CA GLU A 25 10.43 0.51 22.45
C GLU A 25 10.20 0.96 23.90
N GLY A 26 11.20 0.77 24.78
CA GLY A 26 11.12 1.17 26.19
C GLY A 26 11.22 2.69 26.43
N ALA A 27 11.59 3.47 25.41
CA ALA A 27 11.69 4.93 25.48
C ALA A 27 10.46 5.66 24.89
N LEU A 28 9.43 4.91 24.46
CA LEU A 28 8.22 5.51 23.90
C LEU A 28 7.44 6.27 24.98
N THR A 29 7.21 7.55 24.76
CA THR A 29 6.38 8.41 25.62
C THR A 29 4.89 8.20 25.35
N PRO A 30 3.99 8.68 26.24
CA PRO A 30 2.55 8.65 25.95
C PRO A 30 2.16 9.32 24.63
N ARG A 31 2.85 10.40 24.21
CA ARG A 31 2.62 11.05 22.93
C ARG A 31 3.01 10.14 21.74
N HIS A 32 4.13 9.41 21.85
CA HIS A 32 4.52 8.42 20.82
C HIS A 32 3.47 7.29 20.70
N LEU A 33 3.02 6.76 21.86
CA LEU A 33 2.00 5.71 21.89
C LEU A 33 0.66 6.18 21.29
N ALA A 34 0.26 7.42 21.58
CA ALA A 34 -0.94 8.02 20.97
C ALA A 34 -0.82 8.13 19.44
N GLY A 35 0.38 8.48 18.92
CA GLY A 35 0.66 8.55 17.50
C GLY A 35 0.62 7.19 16.80
N LEU A 36 0.97 6.09 17.49
CA LEU A 36 0.86 4.72 16.96
C LEU A 36 -0.60 4.29 16.72
N VAL A 37 -1.55 4.89 17.46
CA VAL A 37 -3.00 4.56 17.44
C VAL A 37 -3.31 3.15 17.95
N ASP A 38 -2.44 2.19 17.65
CA ASP A 38 -2.48 0.80 18.11
C ASP A 38 -1.13 0.45 18.76
N ALA A 39 -1.15 0.11 20.04
CA ALA A 39 0.06 -0.18 20.81
C ALA A 39 0.87 -1.36 20.24
N ALA A 40 0.23 -2.33 19.57
CA ALA A 40 0.93 -3.45 18.94
C ALA A 40 1.92 -2.98 17.85
N ARG A 41 1.70 -1.81 17.25
CA ARG A 41 2.61 -1.21 16.25
C ARG A 41 3.97 -0.81 16.83
N ALA A 42 4.10 -0.69 18.15
CA ALA A 42 5.39 -0.45 18.83
C ALA A 42 6.41 -1.57 18.57
N LYS A 43 5.97 -2.78 18.23
CA LYS A 43 6.87 -3.89 17.86
C LYS A 43 7.57 -3.68 16.50
N SER A 44 6.99 -2.89 15.61
CA SER A 44 7.53 -2.66 14.28
C SER A 44 8.60 -1.55 14.29
N PRO A 45 9.83 -1.83 13.81
CA PRO A 45 10.87 -0.81 13.64
C PRO A 45 10.42 0.34 12.73
N TYR A 46 9.63 0.04 11.70
CA TYR A 46 9.06 1.05 10.80
C TYR A 46 8.19 2.05 11.56
N PHE A 47 7.22 1.57 12.35
CA PHE A 47 6.34 2.46 13.10
C PHE A 47 7.08 3.22 14.20
N ARG A 48 8.07 2.62 14.86
CA ARG A 48 8.92 3.33 15.83
C ARG A 48 9.82 4.38 15.18
N LEU A 49 10.23 4.19 13.92
CA LEU A 49 10.93 5.23 13.17
C LEU A 49 10.00 6.41 12.89
N LEU A 50 8.80 6.15 12.37
CA LEU A 50 7.80 7.19 12.08
C LEU A 50 7.27 7.88 13.35
N ALA A 51 7.32 7.23 14.51
CA ALA A 51 6.94 7.82 15.80
C ALA A 51 7.85 8.98 16.25
N ARG A 52 8.97 9.25 15.54
CA ARG A 52 9.75 10.48 15.71
C ARG A 52 8.94 11.74 15.41
N ASP A 53 7.90 11.62 14.56
CA ASP A 53 6.83 12.61 14.40
C ASP A 53 5.48 11.93 14.69
N PRO A 54 5.07 11.90 15.95
CA PRO A 54 3.88 11.15 16.37
C PRO A 54 2.58 11.74 15.85
N ASP A 55 2.52 13.04 15.58
CA ASP A 55 1.30 13.69 15.09
C ASP A 55 1.05 13.33 13.61
N THR A 56 2.10 13.39 12.78
CA THR A 56 2.06 12.91 11.38
C THR A 56 1.76 11.41 11.33
N LEU A 57 2.41 10.60 12.19
CA LEU A 57 2.14 9.16 12.26
C LEU A 57 0.69 8.88 12.64
N GLY A 58 0.14 9.61 13.60
CA GLY A 58 -1.26 9.45 14.03
C GLY A 58 -2.24 9.77 12.89
N ALA A 59 -2.02 10.87 12.18
CA ALA A 59 -2.83 11.24 11.01
C ALA A 59 -2.74 10.17 9.90
N ARG A 60 -1.52 9.74 9.54
CA ARG A 60 -1.25 8.66 8.59
C ARG A 60 -1.99 7.39 8.98
N THR A 61 -1.92 7.01 10.24
CA THR A 61 -2.51 5.75 10.71
C THR A 61 -4.04 5.77 10.67
N ARG A 62 -4.65 6.91 11.02
CA ARG A 62 -6.11 7.06 10.91
C ARG A 62 -6.57 7.01 9.45
N ALA A 63 -5.85 7.68 8.55
CA ALA A 63 -6.13 7.61 7.11
C ALA A 63 -6.02 6.18 6.56
N ASP A 64 -4.94 5.46 6.90
CA ASP A 64 -4.72 4.07 6.52
C ASP A 64 -5.87 3.16 7.00
N LYS A 65 -6.29 3.33 8.27
CA LYS A 65 -7.40 2.56 8.82
C LYS A 65 -8.73 2.85 8.11
N ASP A 66 -9.01 4.09 7.80
CA ASP A 66 -10.22 4.44 7.06
C ASP A 66 -10.17 3.89 5.62
N ILE A 67 -9.08 4.10 4.90
CA ILE A 67 -8.92 3.62 3.52
C ILE A 67 -9.09 2.09 3.44
N PHE A 68 -8.46 1.32 4.33
CA PHE A 68 -8.41 -0.13 4.17
C PHE A 68 -9.37 -0.92 5.07
N TYR A 69 -9.83 -0.37 6.18
CA TYR A 69 -10.64 -1.11 7.16
C TYR A 69 -12.06 -0.57 7.33
N ASN A 70 -12.43 0.51 6.65
CA ASN A 70 -13.78 1.04 6.67
C ASN A 70 -14.74 0.05 6.00
N PRO A 71 -15.73 -0.53 6.75
CA PRO A 71 -16.69 -1.46 6.17
C PRO A 71 -17.75 -0.78 5.28
N ALA A 72 -17.91 0.54 5.43
CA ALA A 72 -18.85 1.36 4.65
C ALA A 72 -18.23 1.94 3.38
N ALA A 73 -16.98 1.57 3.02
CA ALA A 73 -16.36 1.99 1.77
C ALA A 73 -17.09 1.42 0.54
N GLY A 74 -17.08 2.18 -0.55
CA GLY A 74 -17.73 1.78 -1.81
C GLY A 74 -16.95 0.72 -2.57
N LEU A 75 -15.60 0.77 -2.54
CA LEU A 75 -14.74 -0.21 -3.21
C LEU A 75 -14.48 -1.40 -2.28
N PRO A 76 -14.66 -2.66 -2.73
CA PRO A 76 -14.32 -3.85 -1.95
C PRO A 76 -12.88 -3.84 -1.44
N ARG A 77 -12.65 -4.39 -0.24
CA ARG A 77 -11.32 -4.45 0.39
C ARG A 77 -10.26 -5.02 -0.54
N ALA A 78 -10.54 -6.11 -1.23
CA ALA A 78 -9.62 -6.75 -2.18
C ALA A 78 -9.12 -5.77 -3.26
N GLU A 79 -10.00 -4.91 -3.75
CA GLU A 79 -9.69 -3.97 -4.84
C GLU A 79 -8.97 -2.72 -4.32
N ARG A 80 -9.21 -2.30 -3.08
CA ARG A 80 -8.39 -1.27 -2.40
C ARG A 80 -6.96 -1.75 -2.20
N GLU A 81 -6.79 -3.00 -1.78
CA GLU A 81 -5.48 -3.65 -1.65
C GLU A 81 -4.79 -3.84 -3.01
N LEU A 82 -5.55 -4.18 -4.06
CA LEU A 82 -5.03 -4.27 -5.43
C LEU A 82 -4.49 -2.92 -5.92
N ALA A 83 -5.21 -1.82 -5.69
CA ALA A 83 -4.76 -0.47 -6.04
C ALA A 83 -3.44 -0.12 -5.34
N ALA A 84 -3.32 -0.43 -4.05
CA ALA A 84 -2.10 -0.24 -3.29
C ALA A 84 -0.94 -1.14 -3.77
N ALA A 85 -1.23 -2.40 -4.13
CA ALA A 85 -0.25 -3.33 -4.68
C ALA A 85 0.26 -2.87 -6.04
N ALA A 86 -0.63 -2.45 -6.95
CA ALA A 86 -0.30 -1.93 -8.27
C ALA A 86 0.57 -0.66 -8.18
N THR A 87 0.18 0.28 -7.33
CA THR A 87 0.97 1.49 -7.03
C THR A 87 2.36 1.12 -6.52
N SER A 88 2.44 0.16 -5.60
CA SER A 88 3.72 -0.28 -5.01
C SER A 88 4.59 -1.03 -6.02
N ARG A 89 3.97 -1.82 -6.90
CA ARG A 89 4.65 -2.51 -8.00
C ARG A 89 5.24 -1.50 -9.00
N TYR A 90 4.46 -0.49 -9.37
CA TYR A 90 4.89 0.59 -10.27
C TYR A 90 6.02 1.42 -9.67
N ASN A 91 5.96 1.77 -8.39
CA ASN A 91 6.98 2.57 -7.68
C ASN A 91 8.24 1.77 -7.32
N GLY A 92 8.27 0.45 -7.49
CA GLY A 92 9.42 -0.38 -7.13
C GLY A 92 9.50 -0.72 -5.64
N CYS A 93 8.45 -0.50 -4.85
CA CYS A 93 8.45 -0.81 -3.41
C CYS A 93 8.10 -2.27 -3.16
N ILE A 94 9.11 -3.16 -3.14
CA ILE A 94 8.91 -4.62 -2.96
C ILE A 94 8.22 -4.93 -1.63
N TYR A 95 8.59 -4.27 -0.54
CA TYR A 95 7.96 -4.48 0.77
C TYR A 95 6.47 -4.16 0.75
N CYS A 96 6.10 -2.97 0.29
CA CYS A 96 4.70 -2.56 0.25
C CYS A 96 3.89 -3.46 -0.70
N ALA A 97 4.45 -3.77 -1.89
CA ALA A 97 3.81 -4.67 -2.83
C ALA A 97 3.54 -6.05 -2.21
N SER A 98 4.50 -6.61 -1.45
CA SER A 98 4.32 -7.92 -0.80
C SER A 98 3.18 -7.92 0.21
N VAL A 99 3.06 -6.85 1.01
CA VAL A 99 2.00 -6.71 2.02
C VAL A 99 0.62 -6.64 1.35
N HIS A 100 0.45 -5.71 0.40
CA HIS A 100 -0.85 -5.47 -0.24
C HIS A 100 -1.25 -6.58 -1.22
N ALA A 101 -0.29 -7.22 -1.87
CA ALA A 101 -0.54 -8.41 -2.68
C ALA A 101 -1.09 -9.58 -1.84
N ARG A 102 -0.53 -9.83 -0.64
CA ARG A 102 -1.08 -10.85 0.27
C ARG A 102 -2.53 -10.55 0.66
N PHE A 103 -2.82 -9.30 1.02
CA PHE A 103 -4.19 -8.91 1.38
C PHE A 103 -5.13 -8.94 0.17
N ALA A 104 -4.70 -8.47 -0.99
CA ALA A 104 -5.49 -8.58 -2.22
C ALA A 104 -5.83 -10.04 -2.54
N SER A 105 -4.85 -10.95 -2.44
CA SER A 105 -5.05 -12.40 -2.62
C SER A 105 -6.00 -12.99 -1.58
N HIS A 106 -5.82 -12.61 -0.31
CA HIS A 106 -6.64 -13.11 0.79
C HIS A 106 -8.13 -12.74 0.62
N PHE A 107 -8.40 -11.46 0.35
CA PHE A 107 -9.78 -10.97 0.26
C PHE A 107 -10.46 -11.27 -1.08
N SER A 108 -9.71 -11.46 -2.16
CA SER A 108 -10.27 -11.76 -3.48
C SER A 108 -10.35 -13.26 -3.79
N HIS A 109 -9.52 -14.08 -3.13
CA HIS A 109 -9.26 -15.48 -3.49
C HIS A 109 -8.65 -15.64 -4.90
N ARG A 110 -8.02 -14.61 -5.46
CA ARG A 110 -7.41 -14.56 -6.80
C ARG A 110 -5.88 -14.50 -6.72
N LYS A 111 -5.28 -15.43 -5.97
CA LYS A 111 -3.84 -15.44 -5.68
C LYS A 111 -2.98 -15.45 -6.95
N ASP A 112 -3.37 -16.22 -7.97
CA ASP A 112 -2.60 -16.36 -9.20
C ASP A 112 -2.64 -15.08 -10.04
N ASP A 113 -3.78 -14.37 -10.06
CA ASP A 113 -3.88 -13.08 -10.74
C ASP A 113 -3.02 -12.02 -10.05
N VAL A 114 -3.03 -12.00 -8.71
CA VAL A 114 -2.15 -11.10 -7.94
C VAL A 114 -0.68 -11.44 -8.16
N GLN A 115 -0.33 -12.73 -8.27
CA GLN A 115 1.04 -13.14 -8.57
C GLN A 115 1.44 -12.69 -9.99
N ARG A 116 0.56 -12.77 -10.98
CA ARG A 116 0.82 -12.22 -12.32
C ARG A 116 1.11 -10.72 -12.30
N LEU A 117 0.37 -9.93 -11.52
CA LEU A 117 0.68 -8.51 -11.34
C LEU A 117 2.10 -8.30 -10.83
N LEU A 118 2.56 -9.13 -9.91
CA LEU A 118 3.91 -9.04 -9.36
C LEU A 118 4.98 -9.46 -10.35
N ASP A 119 4.77 -10.55 -11.09
CA ASP A 119 5.75 -11.14 -12.00
C ASP A 119 5.84 -10.36 -13.32
N GLU A 120 4.70 -10.14 -13.98
CA GLU A 120 4.63 -9.52 -15.30
C GLU A 120 4.59 -7.98 -15.24
N GLY A 121 4.25 -7.41 -14.06
CA GLY A 121 4.14 -5.96 -13.87
C GLY A 121 2.72 -5.43 -14.07
N VAL A 122 2.62 -4.11 -14.08
CA VAL A 122 1.33 -3.40 -14.11
C VAL A 122 0.57 -3.49 -15.45
N GLN A 123 1.17 -4.09 -16.46
CA GLN A 123 0.54 -4.40 -17.75
C GLN A 123 -0.02 -5.83 -17.84
N ALA A 124 0.07 -6.62 -16.76
CA ALA A 124 -0.49 -7.97 -16.70
C ALA A 124 -2.01 -7.94 -16.95
N ASP A 125 -2.52 -8.91 -17.71
CA ASP A 125 -3.97 -9.06 -17.92
C ASP A 125 -4.61 -9.78 -16.72
N LEU A 126 -5.40 -9.05 -15.96
CA LEU A 126 -6.10 -9.50 -14.77
C LEU A 126 -7.63 -9.53 -14.96
N GLY A 127 -8.08 -9.32 -16.21
CA GLY A 127 -9.48 -9.14 -16.57
C GLY A 127 -9.97 -7.70 -16.44
N ALA A 128 -11.00 -7.35 -17.22
CA ALA A 128 -11.41 -5.97 -17.51
C ALA A 128 -11.53 -5.07 -16.28
N ARG A 129 -12.17 -5.56 -15.20
CA ARG A 129 -12.38 -4.76 -13.99
C ARG A 129 -11.07 -4.48 -13.23
N TRP A 130 -10.22 -5.49 -13.06
CA TRP A 130 -8.96 -5.30 -12.36
C TRP A 130 -7.94 -4.54 -13.21
N ASN A 131 -7.96 -4.72 -14.54
CA ASN A 131 -7.16 -3.92 -15.46
C ASN A 131 -7.49 -2.43 -15.32
N ALA A 132 -8.78 -2.05 -15.32
CA ALA A 132 -9.19 -0.66 -15.13
C ALA A 132 -8.74 -0.08 -13.78
N ILE A 133 -8.77 -0.87 -12.70
CA ILE A 133 -8.29 -0.47 -11.37
C ILE A 133 -6.76 -0.25 -11.38
N VAL A 134 -6.01 -1.18 -11.97
CA VAL A 134 -4.55 -1.10 -12.07
C VAL A 134 -4.14 0.10 -12.93
N ASP A 135 -4.76 0.27 -14.11
CA ASP A 135 -4.45 1.37 -15.03
C ASP A 135 -4.69 2.74 -14.38
N ALA A 136 -5.82 2.91 -13.71
CA ALA A 136 -6.13 4.15 -12.98
C ALA A 136 -5.14 4.41 -11.84
N SER A 137 -4.77 3.37 -11.07
CA SER A 137 -3.79 3.47 -9.99
C SER A 137 -2.40 3.87 -10.50
N VAL A 138 -1.97 3.30 -11.61
CA VAL A 138 -0.68 3.61 -12.26
C VAL A 138 -0.70 5.02 -12.85
N ALA A 139 -1.78 5.39 -13.53
CA ALA A 139 -1.93 6.72 -14.12
C ALA A 139 -1.88 7.83 -13.05
N LEU A 140 -2.51 7.61 -11.89
CA LEU A 140 -2.43 8.51 -10.74
C LEU A 140 -1.01 8.58 -10.16
N THR A 141 -0.30 7.46 -10.12
CA THR A 141 1.01 7.33 -9.48
C THR A 141 2.14 7.96 -10.31
N ALA A 142 1.98 8.03 -11.62
CA ALA A 142 2.97 8.62 -12.53
C ALA A 142 3.30 10.07 -12.14
N THR A 143 4.51 10.53 -12.50
CA THR A 143 4.95 11.92 -12.27
C THR A 143 5.40 12.52 -13.60
N PRO A 144 4.71 13.55 -14.16
CA PRO A 144 3.42 14.08 -13.66
C PRO A 144 2.30 13.04 -13.70
N GLN A 145 1.26 13.24 -12.88
CA GLN A 145 0.12 12.33 -12.87
C GLN A 145 -0.59 12.31 -14.24
N ARG A 146 -1.15 11.16 -14.62
CA ARG A 146 -1.80 10.94 -15.93
C ARG A 146 -3.23 10.42 -15.80
N LEU A 147 -3.80 10.46 -14.59
CA LEU A 147 -5.19 10.08 -14.38
C LEU A 147 -6.10 11.10 -15.09
N GLU A 148 -6.91 10.62 -16.03
CA GLU A 148 -7.76 11.43 -16.88
C GLU A 148 -9.21 10.94 -16.83
N VAL A 149 -10.12 11.73 -17.43
CA VAL A 149 -11.55 11.39 -17.53
C VAL A 149 -11.81 10.04 -18.19
N THR A 150 -10.95 9.62 -19.09
CA THR A 150 -11.01 8.31 -19.76
C THR A 150 -10.83 7.14 -18.79
N HIS A 151 -9.92 7.27 -17.80
CA HIS A 151 -9.75 6.27 -16.72
C HIS A 151 -11.01 6.20 -15.85
N VAL A 152 -11.59 7.36 -15.50
CA VAL A 152 -12.84 7.40 -14.72
C VAL A 152 -13.99 6.75 -15.50
N ALA A 153 -14.06 6.98 -16.82
CA ALA A 153 -15.06 6.35 -17.69
C ALA A 153 -14.85 4.80 -17.73
N ALA A 154 -13.61 4.33 -17.82
CA ALA A 154 -13.29 2.91 -17.78
C ALA A 154 -13.71 2.27 -16.44
N LEU A 155 -13.43 2.92 -15.30
CA LEU A 155 -13.88 2.45 -13.99
C LEU A 155 -15.41 2.36 -13.90
N ARG A 156 -16.12 3.38 -14.38
CA ARG A 156 -17.59 3.37 -14.43
C ARG A 156 -18.15 2.26 -15.31
N ALA A 157 -17.53 1.99 -16.46
CA ALA A 157 -17.91 0.89 -17.34
C ALA A 157 -17.77 -0.48 -16.66
N GLN A 158 -16.89 -0.60 -15.64
CA GLN A 158 -16.73 -1.77 -14.82
C GLN A 158 -17.59 -1.75 -13.53
N GLY A 159 -18.57 -0.82 -13.45
CA GLY A 159 -19.52 -0.75 -12.35
C GLY A 159 -19.00 -0.08 -11.07
N LEU A 160 -17.89 0.67 -11.13
CA LEU A 160 -17.46 1.50 -10.00
C LEU A 160 -18.25 2.82 -10.01
N ASP A 161 -18.96 3.07 -8.93
CA ASP A 161 -19.61 4.37 -8.72
C ASP A 161 -18.60 5.46 -8.29
N ALA A 162 -19.11 6.64 -7.99
CA ALA A 162 -18.26 7.77 -7.62
C ALA A 162 -17.51 7.52 -6.29
N GLN A 163 -18.15 6.83 -5.34
CA GLN A 163 -17.50 6.51 -4.06
C GLN A 163 -16.41 5.47 -4.26
N ALA A 164 -16.69 4.39 -4.97
CA ALA A 164 -15.70 3.35 -5.27
C ALA A 164 -14.48 3.92 -6.04
N ALA A 165 -14.71 4.83 -6.98
CA ALA A 165 -13.63 5.51 -7.70
C ALA A 165 -12.80 6.42 -6.76
N ALA A 166 -13.45 7.13 -5.83
CA ALA A 166 -12.74 7.93 -4.82
C ALA A 166 -11.91 7.05 -3.88
N ASP A 167 -12.44 5.91 -3.42
CA ASP A 167 -11.71 4.96 -2.58
C ASP A 167 -10.46 4.42 -3.29
N LEU A 168 -10.55 4.13 -4.59
CA LEU A 168 -9.39 3.75 -5.41
C LEU A 168 -8.34 4.86 -5.43
N VAL A 169 -8.76 6.10 -5.68
CA VAL A 169 -7.86 7.27 -5.71
C VAL A 169 -7.17 7.44 -4.36
N HIS A 170 -7.90 7.33 -3.24
CA HIS A 170 -7.32 7.40 -1.91
C HIS A 170 -6.31 6.28 -1.64
N ALA A 171 -6.63 5.03 -1.99
CA ALA A 171 -5.72 3.91 -1.80
C ALA A 171 -4.42 4.08 -2.61
N ALA A 172 -4.51 4.43 -3.89
CA ALA A 172 -3.36 4.65 -4.75
C ALA A 172 -2.52 5.87 -4.32
N ALA A 173 -3.15 7.01 -4.02
CA ALA A 173 -2.45 8.22 -3.58
C ALA A 173 -1.73 8.02 -2.24
N PHE A 174 -2.39 7.35 -1.29
CA PHE A 174 -1.80 7.03 0.00
C PHE A 174 -0.55 6.15 -0.16
N PHE A 175 -0.62 5.11 -1.01
CA PHE A 175 0.55 4.26 -1.24
C PHE A 175 1.60 4.90 -2.14
N ASN A 176 1.27 5.85 -2.99
CA ASN A 176 2.26 6.66 -3.68
C ASN A 176 3.13 7.46 -2.68
N TRP A 177 2.52 8.03 -1.64
CA TRP A 177 3.24 8.67 -0.53
C TRP A 177 3.99 7.66 0.36
N ALA A 178 3.32 6.59 0.80
CA ALA A 178 3.90 5.59 1.69
C ALA A 178 5.10 4.85 1.08
N ASN A 179 5.05 4.54 -0.23
CA ASN A 179 6.17 3.91 -0.93
C ASN A 179 7.41 4.81 -0.90
N ARG A 180 7.25 6.13 -1.10
CA ARG A 180 8.37 7.07 -1.05
C ARG A 180 9.02 7.11 0.33
N LEU A 181 8.23 7.06 1.40
CA LEU A 181 8.77 6.93 2.76
C LEU A 181 9.57 5.63 2.92
N MET A 182 8.97 4.49 2.53
CA MET A 182 9.60 3.18 2.70
C MET A 182 10.90 3.06 1.90
N LEU A 183 10.91 3.55 0.65
CA LEU A 183 12.09 3.51 -0.24
C LEU A 183 13.18 4.50 0.16
N SER A 184 12.83 5.55 0.94
CA SER A 184 13.78 6.58 1.39
C SER A 184 14.33 6.36 2.80
N LEU A 185 13.77 5.42 3.56
CA LEU A 185 14.07 5.25 4.98
C LEU A 185 14.56 3.83 5.34
N GLY A 186 14.52 2.89 4.42
CA GLY A 186 14.92 1.51 4.69
C GLY A 186 14.84 0.59 3.47
N ALA A 187 15.12 -0.68 3.68
CA ALA A 187 15.09 -1.71 2.65
C ALA A 187 14.36 -2.98 3.13
N PRO A 188 13.72 -3.73 2.20
CA PRO A 188 13.13 -5.02 2.52
C PRO A 188 14.20 -6.09 2.83
N ARG A 189 13.82 -7.10 3.65
CA ARG A 189 14.65 -8.28 3.96
C ARG A 189 13.76 -9.52 4.06
N TYR A 190 14.34 -10.70 3.69
CA TYR A 190 13.73 -12.00 3.97
C TYR A 190 13.84 -12.37 5.43
#